data_d71e204aac363e02b9956ecd25a795a4
#
_entry.id   d71e204aac363e02b9956ecd25a795a4
#
_cell.length_a   1.000
_cell.length_b   1.000
_cell.length_c   1.000
_cell.angle_alpha   90.00
_cell.angle_beta   90.00
_cell.angle_gamma   90.00
#
_symmetry.space_group_name_H-M   'P 1'
#
loop_
_entity.id
_entity.type
_entity.pdbx_description
1 polymer ?
#
loop_
_entity_poly.entity_id
_entity_poly.type
_entity_poly.pdbx_seq_one_letter_code
_entity_poly.pdbx_strand_id
1 'polypeptide(L)'
;MDGVRASLPAQSSPSGTYVAARSFGETDVFRFNFNIMPRLGLSYDVFGNGKTALKAYYGRFYNQFGSEIAEAVNPNALATQNVPWSDLNGNRRLDAGELGAIPQFARGLFPTFDSNATRPYNDEMNVGIEHQLAGNFAIGVSYHRRHHRDGLGLIDVARPASAFTPESRTYVDPVNGQSQSITIYRLQPQFGTLQQRQITNVEQLRSTYNGVQFDIQKRMSNRWQMLAGLSLQRHRGFEHSGTYTTGAGVGACGILNDPNCLINRDGGSVFIDIPWNVNLSGSYITPLWDIVVAAKYSARAGDPLNRTQVFSFAGPTLTQPSVTVRLTPRGTDRTETVNQFLDLRFSRRVKIGPANLEPTIDLFNLLNANHVLGQNEVIGTTWGRPNRILTPRIIRFGLTARF
;
A
#
# COMPACT_ATOMS: atom_id res chain seq x y z
N MET A 1 20.86 -5.69 18.53
CA MET A 1 21.74 -5.58 17.35
C MET A 1 21.38 -6.70 16.42
N ASP A 2 21.27 -6.43 15.14
CA ASP A 2 20.87 -7.42 14.15
C ASP A 2 21.72 -7.23 12.89
N GLY A 3 22.20 -8.32 12.30
CA GLY A 3 22.88 -8.36 11.02
C GLY A 3 22.13 -9.26 10.06
N VAL A 4 22.00 -8.83 8.81
CA VAL A 4 21.36 -9.62 7.75
C VAL A 4 22.28 -9.67 6.55
N ARG A 5 22.43 -10.87 5.99
CA ARG A 5 23.17 -11.07 4.74
C ARG A 5 22.45 -12.06 3.85
N ALA A 6 22.66 -11.94 2.55
CA ALA A 6 22.25 -12.94 1.58
C ALA A 6 23.39 -13.15 0.57
N SER A 7 23.61 -14.40 0.21
CA SER A 7 24.49 -14.79 -0.88
C SER A 7 23.80 -15.84 -1.76
N LEU A 8 24.16 -15.88 -3.03
CA LEU A 8 23.74 -16.90 -3.97
C LEU A 8 24.92 -17.84 -4.19
N PRO A 9 24.74 -19.14 -4.03
CA PRO A 9 25.80 -20.11 -4.35
C PRO A 9 26.08 -20.12 -5.85
N ALA A 10 27.22 -20.68 -6.24
CA ALA A 10 27.51 -20.93 -7.65
C ALA A 10 26.41 -21.80 -8.26
N GLN A 11 25.93 -21.44 -9.43
CA GLN A 11 24.80 -22.07 -10.10
C GLN A 11 25.13 -22.33 -11.56
N SER A 12 24.63 -23.45 -12.08
CA SER A 12 24.75 -23.80 -13.50
C SER A 12 23.41 -24.37 -13.99
N SER A 13 23.08 -24.07 -15.24
CA SER A 13 21.96 -24.68 -15.97
C SER A 13 22.49 -25.29 -17.25
N PRO A 14 22.15 -26.56 -17.56
CA PRO A 14 22.54 -27.20 -18.82
C PRO A 14 21.88 -26.48 -20.02
N SER A 15 22.40 -26.74 -21.22
CA SER A 15 21.72 -26.30 -22.43
C SER A 15 20.37 -26.98 -22.60
N GLY A 16 19.36 -26.21 -22.99
CA GLY A 16 18.08 -26.71 -23.47
C GLY A 16 17.95 -26.56 -24.97
N THR A 17 16.80 -26.96 -25.53
CA THR A 17 16.53 -26.87 -26.97
C THR A 17 16.69 -25.44 -27.52
N TYR A 18 16.35 -24.44 -26.72
CA TYR A 18 16.32 -23.03 -27.17
C TYR A 18 17.21 -22.12 -26.31
N VAL A 19 17.90 -22.64 -25.32
CA VAL A 19 18.69 -21.85 -24.37
C VAL A 19 20.08 -22.47 -24.21
N ALA A 20 21.12 -21.67 -24.36
CA ALA A 20 22.49 -22.11 -24.11
C ALA A 20 22.74 -22.44 -22.64
N ALA A 21 23.71 -23.31 -22.37
CA ALA A 21 24.17 -23.57 -21.01
C ALA A 21 24.62 -22.26 -20.31
N ARG A 22 24.33 -22.13 -19.04
CA ARG A 22 24.68 -20.95 -18.23
C ARG A 22 25.39 -21.38 -16.96
N SER A 23 26.36 -20.59 -16.54
CA SER A 23 27.07 -20.79 -15.27
C SER A 23 27.35 -19.45 -14.63
N PHE A 24 27.05 -19.33 -13.33
CA PHE A 24 27.26 -18.15 -12.52
C PHE A 24 28.03 -18.54 -11.27
N GLY A 25 29.05 -17.77 -10.93
CA GLY A 25 29.81 -17.93 -9.71
C GLY A 25 29.00 -17.55 -8.46
N GLU A 26 29.54 -17.85 -7.30
CA GLU A 26 29.00 -17.37 -6.03
C GLU A 26 28.95 -15.82 -6.03
N THR A 27 27.84 -15.26 -5.53
CA THR A 27 27.61 -13.81 -5.49
C THR A 27 27.09 -13.41 -4.13
N ASP A 28 27.80 -12.52 -3.43
CA ASP A 28 27.26 -11.81 -2.28
C ASP A 28 26.21 -10.82 -2.78
N VAL A 29 24.96 -10.95 -2.30
CA VAL A 29 23.86 -10.09 -2.69
C VAL A 29 23.86 -8.81 -1.85
N PHE A 30 23.78 -8.95 -0.54
CA PHE A 30 23.86 -7.84 0.39
C PHE A 30 24.40 -8.28 1.75
N ARG A 31 24.95 -7.31 2.49
CA ARG A 31 25.42 -7.52 3.86
C ARG A 31 25.17 -6.25 4.69
N PHE A 32 24.30 -6.36 5.69
CA PHE A 32 24.07 -5.32 6.70
C PHE A 32 24.60 -5.80 8.04
N ASN A 33 25.81 -5.36 8.41
CA ASN A 33 26.53 -5.96 9.54
C ASN A 33 26.06 -5.45 10.90
N PHE A 34 25.52 -4.23 10.98
CA PHE A 34 25.31 -3.58 12.25
C PHE A 34 24.06 -2.66 12.21
N ASN A 35 22.98 -3.15 12.78
CA ASN A 35 21.74 -2.38 12.87
C ASN A 35 21.41 -2.16 14.35
N ILE A 36 21.46 -0.89 14.80
CA ILE A 36 21.10 -0.54 16.17
C ILE A 36 19.60 -0.24 16.22
N MET A 37 18.86 -0.99 17.04
CA MET A 37 17.41 -0.90 17.19
C MET A 37 17.05 -0.47 18.62
N PRO A 38 17.21 0.82 18.98
CA PRO A 38 16.82 1.28 20.30
C PRO A 38 15.30 1.13 20.46
N ARG A 39 14.89 0.70 21.64
CA ARG A 39 13.49 0.61 22.07
C ARG A 39 13.40 1.11 23.49
N LEU A 40 12.66 2.19 23.69
CA LEU A 40 12.49 2.85 24.97
C LEU A 40 10.99 2.95 25.27
N GLY A 41 10.61 2.60 26.47
CA GLY A 41 9.23 2.70 26.93
C GLY A 41 9.14 3.26 28.33
N LEU A 42 8.17 4.12 28.55
CA LEU A 42 7.84 4.71 29.85
C LEU A 42 6.34 4.53 30.10
N SER A 43 6.01 4.10 31.31
CA SER A 43 4.63 4.16 31.82
C SER A 43 4.69 4.74 33.24
N TYR A 44 3.96 5.83 33.46
CA TYR A 44 4.01 6.58 34.72
C TYR A 44 2.60 6.84 35.22
N ASP A 45 2.29 6.41 36.45
CA ASP A 45 1.06 6.75 37.14
C ASP A 45 1.19 8.16 37.73
N VAL A 46 0.49 9.14 37.13
CA VAL A 46 0.66 10.57 37.42
C VAL A 46 0.32 10.90 38.86
N PHE A 47 -0.68 10.24 39.44
CA PHE A 47 -1.19 10.53 40.78
C PHE A 47 -0.96 9.39 41.79
N GLY A 48 -0.31 8.28 41.38
CA GLY A 48 -0.05 7.16 42.27
C GLY A 48 -1.30 6.37 42.69
N ASN A 49 -2.41 6.54 41.98
CA ASN A 49 -3.70 5.92 42.34
C ASN A 49 -4.23 4.95 41.23
N GLY A 50 -3.42 4.64 40.26
CA GLY A 50 -3.76 3.74 39.15
C GLY A 50 -4.79 4.26 38.16
N LYS A 51 -5.23 5.53 38.29
CA LYS A 51 -6.30 6.10 37.46
C LYS A 51 -5.79 6.87 36.24
N THR A 52 -4.59 7.47 36.33
CA THR A 52 -4.03 8.29 35.26
C THR A 52 -2.66 7.78 34.88
N ALA A 53 -2.53 7.27 33.68
CA ALA A 53 -1.26 6.77 33.15
C ALA A 53 -0.76 7.61 31.98
N LEU A 54 0.47 8.15 32.10
CA LEU A 54 1.23 8.71 31.00
C LEU A 54 2.06 7.59 30.40
N LYS A 55 1.99 7.41 29.06
CA LYS A 55 2.73 6.39 28.33
C LYS A 55 3.54 7.06 27.23
N ALA A 56 4.81 6.66 27.10
CA ALA A 56 5.65 7.09 25.99
C ALA A 56 6.45 5.90 25.47
N TYR A 57 6.61 5.86 24.17
CA TYR A 57 7.37 4.81 23.51
C TYR A 57 8.14 5.43 22.34
N TYR A 58 9.38 4.98 22.15
CA TYR A 58 10.19 5.21 20.96
C TYR A 58 10.87 3.91 20.55
N GLY A 59 10.89 3.63 19.25
CA GLY A 59 11.61 2.47 18.73
C GLY A 59 12.03 2.64 17.29
N ARG A 60 13.20 2.08 16.95
CA ARG A 60 13.66 1.91 15.57
C ARG A 60 13.45 0.48 15.12
N PHE A 61 12.88 0.32 13.94
CA PHE A 61 12.57 -0.96 13.33
C PHE A 61 13.14 -1.00 11.92
N TYR A 62 14.07 -1.90 11.67
CA TYR A 62 14.55 -2.16 10.31
C TYR A 62 13.61 -3.10 9.58
N ASN A 63 13.45 -2.87 8.28
CA ASN A 63 12.66 -3.75 7.44
C ASN A 63 13.27 -5.16 7.46
N GLN A 64 12.40 -6.18 7.50
CA GLN A 64 12.83 -7.55 7.30
C GLN A 64 13.09 -7.76 5.81
N PHE A 65 14.14 -8.52 5.50
CA PHE A 65 14.43 -9.02 4.17
C PHE A 65 14.21 -10.52 4.15
N GLY A 66 13.39 -10.96 3.21
CA GLY A 66 13.23 -12.36 2.85
C GLY A 66 14.16 -12.73 1.67
N SER A 67 13.79 -13.80 0.96
CA SER A 67 14.52 -14.26 -0.24
C SER A 67 14.30 -13.37 -1.46
N GLU A 68 13.31 -12.47 -1.45
CA GLU A 68 12.84 -11.73 -2.62
C GLU A 68 13.92 -10.87 -3.28
N ILE A 69 14.85 -10.30 -2.52
CA ILE A 69 15.97 -9.55 -3.11
C ILE A 69 16.96 -10.50 -3.78
N ALA A 70 17.31 -11.60 -3.10
CA ALA A 70 18.20 -12.61 -3.66
C ALA A 70 17.62 -13.24 -4.92
N GLU A 71 16.32 -13.51 -4.93
CA GLU A 71 15.61 -14.00 -6.11
C GLU A 71 15.62 -12.97 -7.25
N ALA A 72 15.37 -11.69 -6.93
CA ALA A 72 15.36 -10.63 -7.93
C ALA A 72 16.71 -10.41 -8.62
N VAL A 73 17.82 -10.54 -7.89
CA VAL A 73 19.17 -10.37 -8.44
C VAL A 73 19.79 -11.67 -8.97
N ASN A 74 19.11 -12.81 -8.81
CA ASN A 74 19.61 -14.10 -9.23
C ASN A 74 19.63 -14.19 -10.76
N PRO A 75 20.82 -14.22 -11.41
CA PRO A 75 20.90 -14.29 -12.85
C PRO A 75 20.45 -15.65 -13.43
N ASN A 76 20.26 -16.66 -12.57
CA ASN A 76 19.74 -17.98 -12.94
C ASN A 76 18.27 -18.17 -12.56
N ALA A 77 17.58 -17.11 -12.12
CA ALA A 77 16.16 -17.18 -11.81
C ALA A 77 15.33 -17.56 -13.05
N LEU A 78 14.16 -18.15 -12.79
CA LEU A 78 13.21 -18.48 -13.84
C LEU A 78 12.75 -17.21 -14.55
N ALA A 79 12.97 -17.11 -15.85
CA ALA A 79 12.51 -16.02 -16.70
C ALA A 79 11.69 -16.58 -17.87
N THR A 80 10.62 -15.87 -18.21
CA THR A 80 9.79 -16.19 -19.38
C THR A 80 10.08 -15.18 -20.49
N GLN A 81 10.25 -15.65 -21.69
CA GLN A 81 10.50 -14.82 -22.85
C GLN A 81 9.59 -15.23 -24.02
N ASN A 82 8.97 -14.25 -24.65
CA ASN A 82 8.21 -14.48 -25.87
C ASN A 82 9.14 -14.33 -27.07
N VAL A 83 9.22 -15.37 -27.89
CA VAL A 83 9.97 -15.37 -29.11
C VAL A 83 9.00 -15.42 -30.29
N PRO A 84 9.12 -14.55 -31.31
CA PRO A 84 8.25 -14.62 -32.47
C PRO A 84 8.47 -15.94 -33.21
N TRP A 85 7.38 -16.54 -33.67
CA TRP A 85 7.35 -17.77 -34.43
C TRP A 85 6.57 -17.56 -35.73
N SER A 86 7.07 -18.14 -36.84
CA SER A 86 6.41 -18.10 -38.14
C SER A 86 6.31 -19.52 -38.67
N ASP A 87 5.11 -20.02 -38.86
CA ASP A 87 4.81 -21.31 -39.45
C ASP A 87 5.09 -21.24 -40.98
N LEU A 88 6.28 -21.64 -41.40
CA LEU A 88 6.73 -21.55 -42.80
C LEU A 88 6.16 -22.66 -43.67
N ASN A 89 5.78 -23.79 -43.10
CA ASN A 89 5.30 -24.97 -43.82
C ASN A 89 3.78 -25.22 -43.60
N GLY A 90 3.10 -24.42 -42.79
CA GLY A 90 1.67 -24.50 -42.55
C GLY A 90 1.20 -25.68 -41.67
N ASN A 91 2.13 -26.38 -41.01
CA ASN A 91 1.84 -27.60 -40.25
C ASN A 91 1.36 -27.31 -38.80
N ARG A 92 1.37 -26.05 -38.34
CA ARG A 92 1.03 -25.58 -37.02
C ARG A 92 1.87 -26.19 -35.89
N ARG A 93 3.08 -26.58 -36.19
CA ARG A 93 4.08 -27.08 -35.24
C ARG A 93 5.33 -26.24 -35.38
N LEU A 94 6.07 -26.10 -34.26
CA LEU A 94 7.35 -25.40 -34.30
C LEU A 94 8.43 -26.32 -34.85
N ASP A 95 8.94 -25.99 -36.03
CA ASP A 95 10.02 -26.70 -36.70
C ASP A 95 11.32 -25.89 -36.67
N ALA A 96 12.40 -26.56 -37.09
CA ALA A 96 13.71 -25.92 -37.17
C ALA A 96 13.70 -24.77 -38.21
N GLY A 97 14.15 -23.59 -37.79
CA GLY A 97 14.20 -22.39 -38.64
C GLY A 97 12.94 -21.50 -38.59
N GLU A 98 11.89 -21.91 -37.91
CA GLU A 98 10.63 -21.14 -37.77
C GLU A 98 10.63 -20.20 -36.59
N LEU A 99 11.54 -20.38 -35.62
CA LEU A 99 11.71 -19.53 -34.50
C LEU A 99 12.50 -18.28 -34.88
N GLY A 100 11.98 -17.11 -34.55
CA GLY A 100 12.71 -15.85 -34.69
C GLY A 100 13.95 -15.80 -33.79
N ALA A 101 14.70 -14.70 -33.87
CA ALA A 101 15.90 -14.54 -33.06
C ALA A 101 15.53 -14.67 -31.56
N ILE A 102 16.17 -15.65 -30.90
CA ILE A 102 16.03 -15.79 -29.43
C ILE A 102 16.82 -14.64 -28.80
N PRO A 103 16.16 -13.69 -28.14
CA PRO A 103 16.88 -12.62 -27.47
C PRO A 103 17.82 -13.26 -26.44
N GLN A 104 19.09 -12.98 -26.49
CA GLN A 104 19.97 -13.37 -25.38
C GLN A 104 19.48 -12.72 -24.10
N PHE A 105 19.44 -13.47 -23.02
CA PHE A 105 19.17 -12.90 -21.69
C PHE A 105 20.24 -11.83 -21.42
N ALA A 106 19.92 -10.58 -21.76
CA ALA A 106 20.82 -9.47 -21.51
C ALA A 106 21.01 -9.35 -20.00
N ARG A 107 22.25 -9.17 -19.56
CA ARG A 107 22.59 -8.92 -18.14
C ARG A 107 21.74 -7.84 -17.48
N GLY A 108 21.15 -6.92 -18.24
CA GLY A 108 20.28 -5.85 -17.77
C GLY A 108 18.87 -6.28 -17.30
N LEU A 109 18.45 -7.53 -17.49
CA LEU A 109 17.15 -8.00 -17.03
C LEU A 109 17.12 -8.27 -15.52
N PHE A 110 18.25 -8.67 -14.93
CA PHE A 110 18.37 -8.90 -13.50
C PHE A 110 19.06 -7.70 -12.86
N PRO A 111 18.45 -7.08 -11.85
CA PRO A 111 19.09 -5.98 -11.15
C PRO A 111 20.34 -6.46 -10.38
N THR A 112 21.32 -5.59 -10.24
CA THR A 112 22.36 -5.73 -9.21
C THR A 112 21.90 -5.13 -7.92
N PHE A 113 22.49 -5.53 -6.80
CA PHE A 113 22.30 -4.86 -5.51
C PHE A 113 23.47 -3.91 -5.25
N ASP A 114 23.19 -2.69 -4.80
CA ASP A 114 24.22 -1.73 -4.45
C ASP A 114 24.89 -2.13 -3.12
N SER A 115 26.19 -2.40 -3.18
CA SER A 115 26.98 -2.78 -1.99
C SER A 115 27.04 -1.70 -0.91
N ASN A 116 26.78 -0.44 -1.27
CA ASN A 116 26.76 0.70 -0.35
C ASN A 116 25.36 0.98 0.22
N ALA A 117 24.35 0.22 -0.21
CA ALA A 117 23.00 0.44 0.27
C ALA A 117 22.88 0.20 1.77
N THR A 118 22.07 1.03 2.43
CA THR A 118 21.73 0.92 3.84
C THR A 118 20.38 0.25 4.01
N ARG A 119 20.17 -0.42 5.15
CA ARG A 119 18.91 -1.12 5.42
C ARG A 119 17.80 -0.13 5.75
N PRO A 120 16.65 -0.18 5.07
CA PRO A 120 15.50 0.67 5.37
C PRO A 120 15.01 0.48 6.81
N TYR A 121 14.54 1.56 7.41
CA TYR A 121 14.02 1.53 8.78
C TYR A 121 12.85 2.49 9.00
N ASN A 122 12.13 2.23 10.08
CA ASN A 122 11.10 3.10 10.63
C ASN A 122 11.50 3.55 12.02
N ASP A 123 11.45 4.86 12.27
CA ASP A 123 11.44 5.42 13.61
C ASP A 123 9.98 5.63 14.03
N GLU A 124 9.59 5.06 15.14
CA GLU A 124 8.23 5.14 15.68
C GLU A 124 8.24 5.79 17.07
N MET A 125 7.33 6.72 17.27
CA MET A 125 7.13 7.37 18.56
C MET A 125 5.63 7.39 18.88
N ASN A 126 5.29 7.00 20.10
CA ASN A 126 3.94 7.09 20.64
C ASN A 126 4.00 7.79 21.99
N VAL A 127 3.13 8.77 22.21
CA VAL A 127 2.94 9.43 23.50
C VAL A 127 1.45 9.54 23.78
N GLY A 128 1.01 9.14 24.97
CA GLY A 128 -0.41 9.16 25.29
C GLY A 128 -0.66 9.29 26.78
N ILE A 129 -1.87 9.71 27.10
CA ILE A 129 -2.42 9.76 28.44
C ILE A 129 -3.74 9.01 28.46
N GLU A 130 -3.93 8.18 29.47
CA GLU A 130 -5.18 7.47 29.74
C GLU A 130 -5.68 7.86 31.13
N HIS A 131 -6.98 8.05 31.26
CA HIS A 131 -7.59 8.38 32.57
C HIS A 131 -8.86 7.58 32.79
N GLN A 132 -8.95 6.95 33.97
CA GLN A 132 -10.14 6.25 34.41
C GLN A 132 -11.08 7.19 35.17
N LEU A 133 -12.25 7.42 34.59
CA LEU A 133 -13.33 8.21 35.18
C LEU A 133 -14.25 7.35 36.07
N ALA A 134 -15.13 7.99 36.81
CA ALA A 134 -16.23 7.33 37.53
C ALA A 134 -17.15 6.57 36.53
N GLY A 135 -17.95 5.62 37.05
CA GLY A 135 -18.96 4.91 36.25
C GLY A 135 -18.41 3.93 35.24
N ASN A 136 -17.19 3.41 35.45
CA ASN A 136 -16.50 2.46 34.57
C ASN A 136 -16.12 3.03 33.19
N PHE A 137 -15.95 4.34 33.07
CA PHE A 137 -15.40 4.99 31.89
C PHE A 137 -13.88 5.09 31.97
N ALA A 138 -13.24 4.96 30.80
CA ALA A 138 -11.87 5.35 30.59
C ALA A 138 -11.79 6.21 29.32
N ILE A 139 -10.97 7.24 29.36
CA ILE A 139 -10.65 8.08 28.19
C ILE A 139 -9.17 8.05 27.93
N GLY A 140 -8.79 8.13 26.65
CA GLY A 140 -7.41 8.15 26.22
C GLY A 140 -7.20 9.15 25.11
N VAL A 141 -6.01 9.75 25.08
CA VAL A 141 -5.50 10.53 23.95
C VAL A 141 -4.09 10.09 23.69
N SER A 142 -3.78 9.78 22.44
CA SER A 142 -2.43 9.39 22.03
C SER A 142 -2.01 10.06 20.73
N TYR A 143 -0.73 10.40 20.64
CA TYR A 143 -0.07 10.88 19.44
C TYR A 143 0.89 9.81 18.94
N HIS A 144 0.83 9.54 17.65
CA HIS A 144 1.63 8.56 16.96
C HIS A 144 2.42 9.24 15.83
N ARG A 145 3.73 8.99 15.76
CA ARG A 145 4.56 9.40 14.66
C ARG A 145 5.37 8.22 14.16
N ARG A 146 5.35 8.03 12.84
CA ARG A 146 6.24 7.08 12.15
C ARG A 146 6.96 7.79 11.02
N HIS A 147 8.25 7.54 10.90
CA HIS A 147 9.07 8.08 9.84
C HIS A 147 9.83 6.94 9.15
N HIS A 148 9.50 6.69 7.89
CA HIS A 148 10.21 5.73 7.04
C HIS A 148 11.39 6.38 6.36
N ARG A 149 12.55 5.72 6.39
CA ARG A 149 13.82 6.22 5.81
C ARG A 149 14.59 5.12 5.10
N ASP A 150 15.53 5.54 4.26
CA ASP A 150 16.48 4.71 3.51
C ASP A 150 15.79 3.66 2.64
N GLY A 151 14.62 4.00 2.10
CA GLY A 151 13.86 3.10 1.25
C GLY A 151 14.68 2.58 0.07
N LEU A 152 14.65 1.27 -0.16
CA LEU A 152 15.26 0.66 -1.34
C LEU A 152 14.32 0.77 -2.54
N GLY A 153 14.89 1.08 -3.69
CA GLY A 153 14.17 1.18 -4.94
C GLY A 153 14.97 0.66 -6.13
N LEU A 154 14.26 0.35 -7.20
CA LEU A 154 14.85 -0.07 -8.46
C LEU A 154 15.13 1.15 -9.33
N ILE A 155 16.39 1.35 -9.71
CA ILE A 155 16.82 2.36 -10.67
C ILE A 155 17.43 1.70 -11.91
N ASP A 156 17.57 2.46 -12.98
CA ASP A 156 18.32 2.07 -14.18
C ASP A 156 19.53 3.00 -14.35
N VAL A 157 20.70 2.53 -14.00
CA VAL A 157 21.93 3.33 -14.05
C VAL A 157 22.39 3.63 -15.49
N ALA A 158 21.91 2.87 -16.48
CA ALA A 158 22.15 3.16 -17.88
C ALA A 158 21.27 4.30 -18.42
N ARG A 159 20.27 4.73 -17.65
CA ARG A 159 19.31 5.78 -18.03
C ARG A 159 19.32 6.92 -17.00
N PRO A 160 20.38 7.74 -16.97
CA PRO A 160 20.43 8.90 -16.05
C PRO A 160 19.32 9.90 -16.40
N ALA A 161 19.10 10.90 -15.56
CA ALA A 161 18.10 11.93 -15.80
C ALA A 161 18.26 12.65 -17.16
N SER A 162 19.50 12.78 -17.66
CA SER A 162 19.81 13.34 -18.98
C SER A 162 19.35 12.46 -20.16
N ALA A 163 18.98 11.20 -19.90
CA ALA A 163 18.40 10.33 -20.94
C ALA A 163 16.96 10.70 -21.29
N PHE A 164 16.36 11.61 -20.55
CA PHE A 164 14.98 12.02 -20.74
C PHE A 164 14.89 13.47 -21.20
N THR A 165 14.09 13.72 -22.26
CA THR A 165 13.82 15.06 -22.77
C THR A 165 12.53 15.59 -22.15
N PRO A 166 12.55 16.75 -21.48
CA PRO A 166 11.32 17.36 -20.96
C PRO A 166 10.46 17.91 -22.11
N GLU A 167 9.15 17.68 -22.03
CA GLU A 167 8.15 18.21 -22.96
C GLU A 167 7.01 18.84 -22.16
N SER A 168 6.65 20.09 -22.47
CA SER A 168 5.46 20.72 -21.90
C SER A 168 4.22 20.20 -22.61
N ARG A 169 3.22 19.78 -21.84
CA ARG A 169 1.92 19.30 -22.33
C ARG A 169 0.81 20.05 -21.63
N THR A 170 -0.29 20.27 -22.34
CA THR A 170 -1.49 20.89 -21.81
C THR A 170 -2.57 19.85 -21.55
N TYR A 171 -3.37 20.08 -20.53
CA TYR A 171 -4.58 19.31 -20.25
C TYR A 171 -5.68 20.23 -19.73
N VAL A 172 -6.93 19.79 -19.87
CA VAL A 172 -8.08 20.49 -19.28
C VAL A 172 -8.39 19.83 -17.94
N ASP A 173 -8.33 20.62 -16.88
CA ASP A 173 -8.67 20.11 -15.53
C ASP A 173 -10.18 19.83 -15.46
N PRO A 174 -10.60 18.59 -15.20
CA PRO A 174 -12.00 18.21 -15.21
C PRO A 174 -12.83 18.79 -14.06
N VAL A 175 -12.18 19.35 -13.04
CA VAL A 175 -12.87 19.95 -11.87
C VAL A 175 -13.27 21.39 -12.15
N ASN A 176 -12.40 22.17 -12.78
CA ASN A 176 -12.62 23.61 -12.99
C ASN A 176 -12.70 24.03 -14.47
N GLY A 177 -12.47 23.08 -15.40
CA GLY A 177 -12.51 23.34 -16.85
C GLY A 177 -11.34 24.20 -17.40
N GLN A 178 -10.35 24.51 -16.58
CA GLN A 178 -9.23 25.35 -16.99
C GLN A 178 -8.13 24.54 -17.67
N SER A 179 -7.52 25.16 -18.70
CA SER A 179 -6.32 24.59 -19.32
C SER A 179 -5.11 24.81 -18.42
N GLN A 180 -4.39 23.72 -18.13
CA GLN A 180 -3.17 23.73 -17.33
C GLN A 180 -2.03 23.05 -18.09
N SER A 181 -0.80 23.33 -17.71
CA SER A 181 0.39 22.70 -18.30
C SER A 181 1.12 21.84 -17.28
N ILE A 182 1.73 20.75 -17.79
CA ILE A 182 2.59 19.86 -17.02
C ILE A 182 3.80 19.50 -17.87
N THR A 183 4.95 19.38 -17.24
CA THR A 183 6.15 18.85 -17.88
C THR A 183 6.15 17.33 -17.75
N ILE A 184 6.21 16.64 -18.88
CA ILE A 184 6.41 15.20 -18.96
C ILE A 184 7.78 14.92 -19.59
N TYR A 185 8.27 13.71 -19.47
CA TYR A 185 9.61 13.37 -19.90
C TYR A 185 9.58 12.18 -20.86
N ARG A 186 10.22 12.36 -22.03
CA ARG A 186 10.33 11.32 -23.05
C ARG A 186 11.72 10.69 -23.02
N LEU A 187 11.79 9.37 -22.92
CA LEU A 187 13.05 8.65 -23.06
C LEU A 187 13.61 8.81 -24.46
N GLN A 188 14.86 9.27 -24.59
CA GLN A 188 15.54 9.43 -25.86
C GLN A 188 15.82 8.08 -26.51
N PRO A 189 15.68 7.94 -27.85
CA PRO A 189 15.77 6.66 -28.55
C PRO A 189 17.08 5.87 -28.32
N GLN A 190 18.22 6.56 -28.22
CA GLN A 190 19.52 5.92 -27.99
C GLN A 190 19.62 5.18 -26.63
N PHE A 191 18.77 5.52 -25.67
CA PHE A 191 18.71 4.84 -24.37
C PHE A 191 17.66 3.74 -24.33
N GLY A 192 16.90 3.53 -25.38
CA GLY A 192 15.76 2.61 -25.42
C GLY A 192 16.14 1.15 -25.15
N THR A 193 17.26 0.71 -25.72
CA THR A 193 17.77 -0.66 -25.57
C THR A 193 18.74 -0.84 -24.39
N LEU A 194 19.22 0.25 -23.82
CA LEU A 194 20.14 0.21 -22.69
C LEU A 194 19.37 -0.05 -21.41
N GLN A 195 19.75 -1.05 -20.65
CA GLN A 195 19.20 -1.37 -19.35
C GLN A 195 20.29 -1.90 -18.42
N GLN A 196 20.48 -1.23 -17.31
CA GLN A 196 21.35 -1.69 -16.23
C GLN A 196 20.67 -1.38 -14.89
N ARG A 197 19.83 -2.30 -14.43
CA ARG A 197 19.01 -2.12 -13.24
C ARG A 197 19.84 -2.35 -11.98
N GLN A 198 19.56 -1.55 -10.96
CA GLN A 198 20.18 -1.66 -9.64
C GLN A 198 19.16 -1.41 -8.54
N ILE A 199 19.20 -2.21 -7.48
CA ILE A 199 18.48 -1.98 -6.23
C ILE A 199 19.41 -1.18 -5.32
N THR A 200 19.00 0.02 -4.95
CA THR A 200 19.78 0.95 -4.11
C THR A 200 18.84 1.79 -3.24
N ASN A 201 19.39 2.53 -2.27
CA ASN A 201 18.59 3.52 -1.56
C ASN A 201 18.21 4.67 -2.51
N VAL A 202 16.96 5.06 -2.46
CA VAL A 202 16.44 6.20 -3.22
C VAL A 202 15.99 7.26 -2.23
N GLU A 203 16.62 8.43 -2.27
CA GLU A 203 16.42 9.51 -1.28
C GLU A 203 14.95 9.91 -1.13
N GLN A 204 14.21 9.91 -2.22
CA GLN A 204 12.79 10.25 -2.24
C GLN A 204 11.92 9.22 -1.50
N LEU A 205 12.39 7.97 -1.34
CA LEU A 205 11.63 6.89 -0.68
C LEU A 205 11.56 7.09 0.84
N ARG A 206 10.94 8.18 1.23
CA ARG A 206 10.66 8.55 2.63
C ARG A 206 9.21 8.92 2.81
N SER A 207 8.64 8.58 3.94
CA SER A 207 7.29 8.98 4.30
C SER A 207 7.17 9.27 5.78
N THR A 208 6.21 10.12 6.12
CA THR A 208 5.92 10.49 7.51
C THR A 208 4.43 10.31 7.80
N TYR A 209 4.14 9.53 8.80
CA TYR A 209 2.82 9.40 9.41
C TYR A 209 2.77 10.20 10.69
N ASN A 210 1.72 10.98 10.89
CA ASN A 210 1.36 11.61 12.15
C ASN A 210 -0.12 11.34 12.40
N GLY A 211 -0.45 10.96 13.64
CA GLY A 211 -1.83 10.69 14.03
C GLY A 211 -2.10 11.05 15.46
N VAL A 212 -3.29 11.57 15.74
CA VAL A 212 -3.84 11.74 17.08
C VAL A 212 -5.05 10.83 17.18
N GLN A 213 -5.12 10.06 18.25
CA GLN A 213 -6.24 9.17 18.53
C GLN A 213 -6.87 9.53 19.86
N PHE A 214 -8.19 9.60 19.87
CA PHE A 214 -9.03 9.80 21.05
C PHE A 214 -9.84 8.53 21.25
N ASP A 215 -9.81 7.96 22.43
CA ASP A 215 -10.51 6.73 22.77
C ASP A 215 -11.40 6.95 23.99
N ILE A 216 -12.60 6.41 23.95
CA ILE A 216 -13.54 6.36 25.07
C ILE A 216 -13.99 4.92 25.21
N GLN A 217 -13.83 4.35 26.39
CA GLN A 217 -14.31 3.03 26.73
C GLN A 217 -15.23 3.11 27.95
N LYS A 218 -16.40 2.50 27.85
CA LYS A 218 -17.26 2.21 29.02
C LYS A 218 -17.40 0.70 29.14
N ARG A 219 -16.93 0.16 30.25
CA ARG A 219 -17.13 -1.27 30.58
C ARG A 219 -18.59 -1.54 30.92
N MET A 220 -19.03 -2.79 30.70
CA MET A 220 -20.40 -3.20 30.98
C MET A 220 -20.77 -2.89 32.41
N SER A 221 -21.72 -1.98 32.58
CA SER A 221 -22.38 -1.66 33.83
C SER A 221 -23.70 -0.99 33.51
N ASN A 222 -24.67 -1.10 34.40
CA ASN A 222 -26.02 -0.55 34.17
C ASN A 222 -26.61 -0.98 32.82
N ARG A 223 -26.36 -2.26 32.44
CA ARG A 223 -26.87 -2.94 31.23
C ARG A 223 -26.31 -2.44 29.90
N TRP A 224 -25.24 -1.62 29.87
CA TRP A 224 -24.65 -1.16 28.63
C TRP A 224 -23.13 -1.00 28.67
N GLN A 225 -22.54 -1.12 27.51
CA GLN A 225 -21.11 -0.88 27.25
C GLN A 225 -20.90 -0.14 25.95
N MET A 226 -19.77 0.55 25.80
CA MET A 226 -19.45 1.35 24.62
C MET A 226 -17.94 1.40 24.40
N LEU A 227 -17.54 1.41 23.13
CA LEU A 227 -16.23 1.79 22.64
C LEU A 227 -16.42 2.89 21.60
N ALA A 228 -15.71 3.99 21.73
CA ALA A 228 -15.67 5.07 20.75
C ALA A 228 -14.23 5.45 20.48
N GLY A 229 -13.91 5.71 19.23
CA GLY A 229 -12.59 6.16 18.79
C GLY A 229 -12.71 7.20 17.68
N LEU A 230 -11.90 8.25 17.78
CA LEU A 230 -11.66 9.23 16.73
C LEU A 230 -10.17 9.24 16.42
N SER A 231 -9.82 8.99 15.16
CA SER A 231 -8.45 9.15 14.67
C SER A 231 -8.38 10.31 13.70
N LEU A 232 -7.44 11.21 13.94
CA LEU A 232 -7.06 12.29 13.02
C LEU A 232 -5.64 12.02 12.57
N GLN A 233 -5.42 11.85 11.26
CA GLN A 233 -4.12 11.40 10.78
C GLN A 233 -3.72 11.99 9.44
N ARG A 234 -2.42 11.95 9.17
CA ARG A 234 -1.83 12.36 7.90
C ARG A 234 -0.62 11.50 7.58
N HIS A 235 -0.64 10.82 6.44
CA HIS A 235 0.48 10.05 5.92
C HIS A 235 0.92 10.64 4.59
N ARG A 236 2.09 11.26 4.55
CA ARG A 236 2.62 12.01 3.41
C ARG A 236 4.04 11.57 3.08
N GLY A 237 4.39 11.67 1.82
CA GLY A 237 5.71 11.39 1.30
C GLY A 237 5.68 10.70 -0.05
N PHE A 238 6.69 9.91 -0.31
CA PHE A 238 6.79 9.12 -1.52
C PHE A 238 6.15 7.74 -1.31
N GLU A 239 5.36 7.29 -2.26
CA GLU A 239 4.71 5.98 -2.19
C GLU A 239 5.76 4.87 -2.37
N HIS A 240 5.86 4.00 -1.37
CA HIS A 240 6.77 2.85 -1.34
C HIS A 240 6.01 1.58 -0.99
N SER A 241 6.53 0.42 -1.38
CA SER A 241 5.90 -0.88 -1.09
C SER A 241 6.93 -2.01 -1.02
N GLY A 242 6.65 -3.01 -0.19
CA GLY A 242 7.47 -4.22 -0.08
C GLY A 242 8.88 -3.98 0.47
N THR A 243 9.77 -4.92 0.21
CA THR A 243 11.17 -4.88 0.65
C THR A 243 11.98 -3.86 -0.13
N TYR A 244 11.69 -3.73 -1.42
CA TYR A 244 12.16 -2.64 -2.28
C TYR A 244 11.04 -2.19 -3.21
N THR A 245 11.04 -0.92 -3.55
CA THR A 245 9.98 -0.34 -4.39
C THR A 245 10.28 -0.61 -5.85
N THR A 246 9.37 -1.35 -6.47
CA THR A 246 9.32 -1.56 -7.92
C THR A 246 8.14 -0.82 -8.52
N GLY A 247 7.96 -0.95 -9.81
CA GLY A 247 7.00 -0.27 -10.63
C GLY A 247 5.51 -0.44 -10.40
N ALA A 248 5.07 -0.77 -9.21
CA ALA A 248 3.67 -0.67 -8.86
C ALA A 248 3.28 0.80 -8.60
N GLY A 249 2.17 1.25 -9.11
CA GLY A 249 1.66 2.61 -8.94
C GLY A 249 1.12 3.19 -10.25
N VAL A 250 0.81 4.46 -10.24
CA VAL A 250 0.30 5.17 -11.41
C VAL A 250 1.30 5.09 -12.57
N GLY A 251 0.82 4.71 -13.75
CA GLY A 251 1.61 4.71 -14.97
C GLY A 251 2.65 3.59 -15.08
N ALA A 252 2.50 2.48 -14.36
CA ALA A 252 3.43 1.35 -14.40
C ALA A 252 4.91 1.77 -14.24
N CYS A 253 5.16 2.67 -13.33
CA CYS A 253 6.42 3.30 -13.00
C CYS A 253 7.39 2.27 -12.40
N GLY A 254 8.14 1.56 -13.24
CA GLY A 254 9.04 0.45 -12.88
C GLY A 254 10.41 0.87 -12.38
N ILE A 255 10.85 2.06 -12.74
CA ILE A 255 12.21 2.54 -12.54
C ILE A 255 12.14 3.90 -11.86
N LEU A 256 12.68 4.01 -10.66
CA LEU A 256 12.47 5.19 -9.80
C LEU A 256 13.29 6.42 -10.20
N ASN A 257 14.30 6.28 -11.05
CA ASN A 257 15.00 7.43 -11.63
C ASN A 257 14.43 7.90 -12.97
N ASP A 258 13.29 7.33 -13.43
CA ASP A 258 12.47 7.95 -14.48
C ASP A 258 11.76 9.18 -13.88
N PRO A 259 11.96 10.39 -14.43
CA PRO A 259 11.35 11.59 -13.90
C PRO A 259 9.82 11.56 -13.87
N ASN A 260 9.16 10.88 -14.81
CA ASN A 260 7.70 10.69 -14.77
C ASN A 260 7.29 9.83 -13.57
N CYS A 261 8.14 8.88 -13.20
CA CYS A 261 7.95 8.04 -12.04
C CYS A 261 7.98 8.87 -10.75
N LEU A 262 8.91 9.79 -10.65
CA LEU A 262 9.00 10.69 -9.50
C LEU A 262 7.72 11.55 -9.38
N ILE A 263 7.24 12.14 -10.49
CA ILE A 263 5.98 12.89 -10.51
C ILE A 263 4.81 12.05 -10.01
N ASN A 264 4.73 10.79 -10.43
CA ASN A 264 3.64 9.89 -10.09
C ASN A 264 3.61 9.46 -8.62
N ARG A 265 4.72 9.56 -7.92
CA ARG A 265 4.87 9.05 -6.55
C ARG A 265 5.17 10.12 -5.50
N ASP A 266 5.80 11.24 -5.90
CA ASP A 266 6.22 12.27 -4.96
C ASP A 266 5.06 13.11 -4.46
N GLY A 267 5.13 13.45 -3.19
CA GLY A 267 4.20 14.35 -2.49
C GLY A 267 2.74 13.87 -2.52
N GLY A 268 2.06 13.90 -1.45
CA GLY A 268 0.67 13.50 -1.36
C GLY A 268 0.44 12.37 -0.37
N SER A 269 -0.76 11.80 -0.43
CA SER A 269 -1.19 10.70 0.43
C SER A 269 -0.45 9.41 0.08
N VAL A 270 0.18 8.80 1.08
CA VAL A 270 0.82 7.49 0.96
C VAL A 270 -0.16 6.43 1.39
N PHE A 271 -0.24 5.30 0.66
CA PHE A 271 -1.17 4.22 0.93
C PHE A 271 -2.64 4.70 1.06
N ILE A 272 -3.37 4.16 2.02
CA ILE A 272 -4.73 4.58 2.37
C ILE A 272 -4.63 5.64 3.46
N ASP A 273 -4.34 6.88 3.09
CA ASP A 273 -4.30 8.03 3.98
C ASP A 273 -5.72 8.56 4.22
N ILE A 274 -6.34 8.17 5.32
CA ILE A 274 -7.66 8.61 5.74
C ILE A 274 -7.50 9.68 6.81
N PRO A 275 -7.74 10.98 6.50
CA PRO A 275 -7.41 12.07 7.40
C PRO A 275 -8.19 12.06 8.71
N TRP A 276 -9.37 11.46 8.71
CA TRP A 276 -10.16 11.26 9.93
C TRP A 276 -11.01 9.98 9.83
N ASN A 277 -11.20 9.33 10.96
CA ASN A 277 -11.99 8.12 11.10
C ASN A 277 -12.66 8.11 12.50
N VAL A 278 -13.97 7.89 12.53
CA VAL A 278 -14.78 7.71 13.75
C VAL A 278 -15.30 6.30 13.76
N ASN A 279 -15.13 5.61 14.88
CA ASN A 279 -15.75 4.32 15.15
C ASN A 279 -16.48 4.39 16.50
N LEU A 280 -17.73 3.98 16.50
CA LEU A 280 -18.55 3.87 17.69
C LEU A 280 -19.19 2.48 17.70
N SER A 281 -19.02 1.75 18.79
CA SER A 281 -19.69 0.46 18.97
C SER A 281 -20.15 0.33 20.42
N GLY A 282 -21.25 -0.39 20.58
CA GLY A 282 -21.77 -0.61 21.92
C GLY A 282 -22.89 -1.63 21.94
N SER A 283 -23.29 -2.01 23.13
CA SER A 283 -24.45 -2.85 23.33
C SER A 283 -25.22 -2.43 24.58
N TYR A 284 -26.54 -2.63 24.50
CA TYR A 284 -27.48 -2.39 25.58
C TYR A 284 -28.37 -3.61 25.77
N ILE A 285 -28.56 -4.02 27.00
CA ILE A 285 -29.48 -5.11 27.38
C ILE A 285 -30.79 -4.45 27.84
N THR A 286 -31.85 -4.67 27.06
CA THR A 286 -33.14 -4.05 27.39
C THR A 286 -33.72 -4.57 28.71
N PRO A 287 -34.41 -3.74 29.51
CA PRO A 287 -35.07 -4.22 30.72
C PRO A 287 -36.18 -5.23 30.43
N LEU A 288 -36.84 -5.05 29.29
CA LEU A 288 -37.89 -5.95 28.82
C LEU A 288 -37.31 -7.07 27.97
N TRP A 289 -37.49 -8.32 28.36
CA TRP A 289 -37.08 -9.54 27.69
C TRP A 289 -35.58 -9.75 27.52
N ASP A 290 -34.72 -8.95 28.15
CA ASP A 290 -33.25 -9.05 28.06
C ASP A 290 -32.72 -9.16 26.63
N ILE A 291 -33.32 -8.44 25.68
CA ILE A 291 -32.83 -8.36 24.32
C ILE A 291 -31.56 -7.55 24.32
N VAL A 292 -30.50 -8.12 23.77
CA VAL A 292 -29.24 -7.41 23.53
C VAL A 292 -29.36 -6.66 22.20
N VAL A 293 -29.30 -5.34 22.27
CA VAL A 293 -29.20 -4.47 21.10
C VAL A 293 -27.73 -4.03 20.99
N ALA A 294 -27.05 -4.46 19.93
CA ALA A 294 -25.69 -4.03 19.63
C ALA A 294 -25.66 -3.17 18.37
N ALA A 295 -24.88 -2.11 18.40
CA ALA A 295 -24.73 -1.18 17.29
C ALA A 295 -23.23 -0.96 16.97
N LYS A 296 -22.93 -0.80 15.67
CA LYS A 296 -21.63 -0.35 15.18
C LYS A 296 -21.85 0.75 14.15
N TYR A 297 -21.36 1.94 14.46
CA TYR A 297 -21.29 3.05 13.53
C TYR A 297 -19.85 3.30 13.13
N SER A 298 -19.58 3.51 11.85
CA SER A 298 -18.30 3.93 11.34
C SER A 298 -18.49 5.07 10.34
N ALA A 299 -17.68 6.10 10.46
CA ALA A 299 -17.62 7.20 9.50
C ALA A 299 -16.17 7.59 9.27
N ARG A 300 -15.78 7.84 8.03
CA ARG A 300 -14.42 8.23 7.65
C ARG A 300 -14.40 9.11 6.40
N ALA A 301 -13.31 9.81 6.17
CA ALA A 301 -13.08 10.44 4.87
C ALA A 301 -13.01 9.39 3.75
N GLY A 302 -13.34 9.80 2.55
CA GLY A 302 -13.19 8.99 1.35
C GLY A 302 -11.74 8.60 1.07
N ASP A 303 -11.55 7.57 0.26
CA ASP A 303 -10.23 7.08 -0.14
C ASP A 303 -9.52 8.11 -1.03
N PRO A 304 -8.20 8.30 -0.89
CA PRO A 304 -7.44 9.22 -1.73
C PRO A 304 -7.34 8.70 -3.16
N LEU A 305 -7.56 9.59 -4.11
CA LEU A 305 -7.52 9.33 -5.54
C LEU A 305 -6.29 9.97 -6.19
N ASN A 306 -5.90 9.42 -7.35
CA ASN A 306 -5.00 10.06 -8.29
C ASN A 306 -5.82 10.72 -9.41
N ARG A 307 -5.42 11.90 -9.85
CA ARG A 307 -5.91 12.49 -11.10
C ARG A 307 -4.83 12.28 -12.13
N THR A 308 -5.09 11.44 -13.13
CA THR A 308 -4.07 11.01 -14.10
C THR A 308 -4.49 11.28 -15.52
N GLN A 309 -3.52 11.46 -16.41
CA GLN A 309 -3.72 11.54 -17.84
C GLN A 309 -2.66 10.76 -18.58
N VAL A 310 -3.07 10.16 -19.69
CA VAL A 310 -2.17 9.51 -20.65
C VAL A 310 -1.77 10.53 -21.70
N PHE A 311 -0.48 10.73 -21.86
CA PHE A 311 0.10 11.53 -22.93
C PHE A 311 0.81 10.64 -23.92
N SER A 312 0.46 10.75 -25.21
CA SER A 312 1.13 10.01 -26.27
C SER A 312 2.30 10.84 -26.83
N PHE A 313 3.37 10.16 -27.18
CA PHE A 313 4.48 10.75 -27.90
C PHE A 313 4.31 10.52 -29.40
N ALA A 314 4.79 11.46 -30.22
CA ALA A 314 4.81 11.34 -31.67
C ALA A 314 6.24 11.06 -32.17
N GLY A 315 6.37 10.21 -33.17
CA GLY A 315 7.65 9.90 -33.81
C GLY A 315 7.70 8.51 -34.44
N PRO A 316 8.60 8.29 -35.41
CA PRO A 316 8.69 7.03 -36.15
C PRO A 316 9.34 5.88 -35.36
N THR A 317 10.17 6.21 -34.37
CA THR A 317 10.88 5.23 -33.51
C THR A 317 10.65 5.57 -32.06
N LEU A 318 9.60 5.00 -31.47
CA LEU A 318 9.25 5.24 -30.08
C LEU A 318 9.67 4.03 -29.22
N THR A 319 10.57 4.29 -28.28
CA THR A 319 10.87 3.34 -27.20
C THR A 319 9.84 3.43 -26.08
N GLN A 320 9.11 4.54 -26.04
CA GLN A 320 8.05 4.83 -25.09
C GLN A 320 6.91 5.55 -25.82
N PRO A 321 5.85 4.84 -26.25
CA PRO A 321 4.78 5.43 -27.06
C PRO A 321 3.88 6.39 -26.26
N SER A 322 3.78 6.20 -24.97
CA SER A 322 2.97 7.07 -24.09
C SER A 322 3.49 7.04 -22.66
N VAL A 323 3.03 7.99 -21.88
CA VAL A 323 3.25 8.05 -20.43
C VAL A 323 1.94 8.42 -19.73
N THR A 324 1.66 7.75 -18.62
CA THR A 324 0.59 8.13 -17.70
C THR A 324 1.17 8.95 -16.58
N VAL A 325 0.68 10.17 -16.40
CA VAL A 325 1.21 11.11 -15.40
C VAL A 325 0.11 11.55 -14.47
N ARG A 326 0.45 11.61 -13.18
CA ARG A 326 -0.39 12.18 -12.13
C ARG A 326 -0.31 13.69 -12.19
N LEU A 327 -1.47 14.33 -12.25
CA LEU A 327 -1.61 15.79 -12.46
C LEU A 327 -1.65 16.58 -11.16
N THR A 328 -2.11 15.93 -10.08
CA THR A 328 -2.20 16.54 -8.75
C THR A 328 -1.63 15.59 -7.70
N PRO A 329 -1.14 16.08 -6.56
CA PRO A 329 -0.73 15.21 -5.46
C PRO A 329 -1.86 14.26 -5.06
N ARG A 330 -1.55 12.97 -4.86
CA ARG A 330 -2.55 11.97 -4.47
C ARG A 330 -3.30 12.40 -3.21
N GLY A 331 -4.63 12.23 -3.21
CA GLY A 331 -5.51 12.63 -2.12
C GLY A 331 -5.92 14.10 -2.15
N THR A 332 -5.56 14.86 -3.22
CA THR A 332 -6.23 16.11 -3.55
C THR A 332 -7.70 15.83 -3.85
N ASP A 333 -7.97 14.80 -4.64
CA ASP A 333 -9.30 14.24 -4.85
C ASP A 333 -9.54 13.02 -3.97
N ARG A 334 -10.79 12.82 -3.55
CA ARG A 334 -11.23 11.67 -2.75
C ARG A 334 -12.53 11.11 -3.30
N THR A 335 -12.79 9.82 -3.04
CA THR A 335 -14.01 9.15 -3.51
C THR A 335 -15.27 9.81 -2.99
N GLU A 336 -15.24 10.26 -1.73
CA GLU A 336 -16.36 10.88 -1.01
C GLU A 336 -15.82 11.84 0.07
N THR A 337 -16.65 12.78 0.49
CA THR A 337 -16.36 13.59 1.67
C THR A 337 -16.46 12.76 2.94
N VAL A 338 -17.51 11.92 3.03
CA VAL A 338 -17.81 11.05 4.17
C VAL A 338 -18.29 9.70 3.68
N ASN A 339 -17.61 8.63 4.06
CA ASN A 339 -18.08 7.27 3.94
C ASN A 339 -18.58 6.81 5.31
N GLN A 340 -19.86 6.46 5.43
CA GLN A 340 -20.45 6.04 6.70
C GLN A 340 -21.35 4.83 6.56
N PHE A 341 -21.43 4.04 7.61
CA PHE A 341 -22.39 2.94 7.72
C PHE A 341 -22.76 2.69 9.19
N LEU A 342 -23.94 2.14 9.37
CA LEU A 342 -24.48 1.72 10.67
C LEU A 342 -24.97 0.28 10.57
N ASP A 343 -24.45 -0.57 11.45
CA ASP A 343 -24.91 -1.94 11.60
C ASP A 343 -25.59 -2.11 12.95
N LEU A 344 -26.69 -2.89 12.98
CA LEU A 344 -27.38 -3.24 14.21
C LEU A 344 -27.50 -4.77 14.31
N ARG A 345 -27.46 -5.26 15.55
CA ARG A 345 -27.78 -6.63 15.89
C ARG A 345 -28.76 -6.65 17.06
N PHE A 346 -29.76 -7.49 16.93
CA PHE A 346 -30.66 -7.88 18.00
C PHE A 346 -30.44 -9.35 18.31
N SER A 347 -30.24 -9.68 19.59
CA SER A 347 -30.13 -11.09 20.01
C SER A 347 -30.76 -11.29 21.38
N ARG A 348 -31.21 -12.51 21.64
CA ARG A 348 -31.74 -12.92 22.95
C ARG A 348 -31.30 -14.34 23.24
N ARG A 349 -30.80 -14.56 24.46
CA ARG A 349 -30.56 -15.93 24.95
C ARG A 349 -31.80 -16.48 25.62
N VAL A 350 -32.22 -17.64 25.18
CA VAL A 350 -33.37 -18.37 25.73
C VAL A 350 -32.88 -19.76 26.13
N LYS A 351 -33.08 -20.13 27.37
CA LYS A 351 -32.76 -21.49 27.85
C LYS A 351 -34.00 -22.38 27.69
N ILE A 352 -33.85 -23.48 26.98
CA ILE A 352 -34.91 -24.48 26.74
C ILE A 352 -34.32 -25.83 27.14
N GLY A 353 -34.71 -26.32 28.33
CA GLY A 353 -34.13 -27.54 28.89
C GLY A 353 -32.61 -27.44 29.04
N PRO A 354 -31.82 -28.41 28.49
CA PRO A 354 -30.36 -28.36 28.51
C PRO A 354 -29.79 -27.37 27.47
N ALA A 355 -30.55 -26.99 26.46
CA ALA A 355 -30.08 -26.15 25.36
C ALA A 355 -30.20 -24.66 25.67
N ASN A 356 -29.17 -23.89 25.24
CA ASN A 356 -29.23 -22.43 25.16
C ASN A 356 -29.36 -22.03 23.69
N LEU A 357 -30.48 -21.42 23.35
CA LEU A 357 -30.78 -20.91 22.01
C LEU A 357 -30.52 -19.40 21.98
N GLU A 358 -29.87 -18.93 20.91
CA GLU A 358 -29.62 -17.51 20.68
C GLU A 358 -30.06 -17.11 19.26
N PRO A 359 -31.34 -16.75 19.05
CA PRO A 359 -31.78 -16.12 17.82
C PRO A 359 -31.14 -14.76 17.66
N THR A 360 -30.76 -14.42 16.42
CA THR A 360 -30.14 -13.16 16.05
C THR A 360 -30.79 -12.56 14.81
N ILE A 361 -30.89 -11.23 14.76
CA ILE A 361 -31.23 -10.46 13.58
C ILE A 361 -30.13 -9.42 13.40
N ASP A 362 -29.43 -9.51 12.26
CA ASP A 362 -28.38 -8.56 11.87
C ASP A 362 -28.89 -7.67 10.73
N LEU A 363 -28.72 -6.37 10.89
CA LEU A 363 -29.04 -5.35 9.89
C LEU A 363 -27.71 -4.67 9.51
N PHE A 364 -27.12 -5.06 8.38
CA PHE A 364 -25.93 -4.44 7.87
C PHE A 364 -26.28 -3.25 6.98
N ASN A 365 -25.49 -2.18 7.07
CA ASN A 365 -25.72 -0.94 6.35
C ASN A 365 -27.18 -0.45 6.51
N LEU A 366 -27.62 -0.26 7.76
CA LEU A 366 -29.00 0.14 8.10
C LEU A 366 -29.43 1.42 7.36
N LEU A 367 -28.50 2.36 7.17
CA LEU A 367 -28.74 3.63 6.47
C LEU A 367 -28.94 3.44 4.96
N ASN A 368 -28.66 2.24 4.45
CA ASN A 368 -28.61 1.92 3.01
C ASN A 368 -27.71 2.91 2.23
N ALA A 369 -26.58 3.27 2.83
CA ALA A 369 -25.63 4.17 2.21
C ALA A 369 -25.01 3.50 0.96
N ASN A 370 -24.83 4.28 -0.10
CA ASN A 370 -24.31 3.84 -1.40
C ASN A 370 -22.99 4.54 -1.77
N HIS A 371 -22.17 4.82 -0.78
CA HIS A 371 -20.92 5.55 -0.95
C HIS A 371 -20.02 4.95 -2.03
N VAL A 372 -19.37 5.83 -2.79
CA VAL A 372 -18.37 5.44 -3.80
C VAL A 372 -17.08 5.04 -3.09
N LEU A 373 -16.64 3.80 -3.32
CA LEU A 373 -15.41 3.24 -2.77
C LEU A 373 -14.25 3.21 -3.77
N GLY A 374 -14.55 3.48 -5.04
CA GLY A 374 -13.57 3.58 -6.13
C GLY A 374 -14.21 4.12 -7.39
N GLN A 375 -13.41 4.83 -8.19
CA GLN A 375 -13.85 5.42 -9.45
C GLN A 375 -12.70 5.45 -10.46
N ASN A 376 -13.01 5.78 -11.72
CA ASN A 376 -11.99 5.95 -12.74
C ASN A 376 -11.19 7.24 -12.47
N GLU A 377 -9.87 7.09 -12.37
CA GLU A 377 -8.91 8.14 -12.04
C GLU A 377 -8.25 8.79 -13.27
N VAL A 378 -8.49 8.23 -14.48
CA VAL A 378 -7.91 8.73 -15.73
C VAL A 378 -8.83 9.80 -16.34
N ILE A 379 -8.30 10.97 -16.64
CA ILE A 379 -9.04 12.06 -17.31
C ILE A 379 -9.51 11.58 -18.69
N GLY A 380 -10.76 11.87 -18.99
CA GLY A 380 -11.47 11.51 -20.22
C GLY A 380 -12.96 11.42 -19.98
N THR A 381 -13.69 10.85 -20.93
CA THR A 381 -15.17 10.74 -20.91
C THR A 381 -15.73 9.89 -19.74
N THR A 382 -14.88 9.09 -19.12
CA THR A 382 -15.25 8.21 -18.01
C THR A 382 -14.64 8.63 -16.67
N TRP A 383 -13.95 9.78 -16.61
CA TRP A 383 -13.37 10.28 -15.36
C TRP A 383 -14.45 10.46 -14.28
N GLY A 384 -14.13 10.05 -13.05
CA GLY A 384 -15.06 10.11 -11.91
C GLY A 384 -16.18 9.06 -11.92
N ARG A 385 -16.27 8.20 -12.95
CA ARG A 385 -17.29 7.15 -13.02
C ARG A 385 -17.02 6.10 -11.92
N PRO A 386 -17.98 5.85 -11.01
CA PRO A 386 -17.84 4.82 -9.99
C PRO A 386 -17.61 3.44 -10.60
N ASN A 387 -16.65 2.70 -10.05
CA ASN A 387 -16.38 1.31 -10.38
C ASN A 387 -16.58 0.37 -9.18
N ARG A 388 -16.70 0.94 -7.98
CA ARG A 388 -16.98 0.21 -6.74
C ARG A 388 -17.80 1.09 -5.79
N ILE A 389 -18.90 0.55 -5.28
CA ILE A 389 -19.76 1.20 -4.29
C ILE A 389 -19.93 0.33 -3.05
N LEU A 390 -20.37 0.93 -1.97
CA LEU A 390 -20.70 0.22 -0.74
C LEU A 390 -21.85 -0.76 -0.98
N THR A 391 -21.74 -1.96 -0.42
CA THR A 391 -22.79 -2.98 -0.48
C THR A 391 -24.09 -2.46 0.13
N PRO A 392 -25.24 -2.68 -0.51
CA PRO A 392 -26.55 -2.24 -0.01
C PRO A 392 -26.90 -2.90 1.32
N ARG A 393 -28.00 -2.46 1.93
CA ARG A 393 -28.52 -3.05 3.18
C ARG A 393 -28.75 -4.55 3.05
N ILE A 394 -28.28 -5.30 4.05
CA ILE A 394 -28.48 -6.76 4.16
C ILE A 394 -29.13 -7.06 5.50
N ILE A 395 -30.14 -7.92 5.49
CA ILE A 395 -30.77 -8.46 6.68
C ILE A 395 -30.40 -9.93 6.77
N ARG A 396 -29.88 -10.36 7.91
CA ARG A 396 -29.52 -11.74 8.19
C ARG A 396 -30.24 -12.24 9.43
N PHE A 397 -30.83 -13.41 9.35
CA PHE A 397 -31.38 -14.15 10.48
C PHE A 397 -30.44 -15.28 10.85
N GLY A 398 -30.21 -15.46 12.14
CA GLY A 398 -29.34 -16.50 12.67
C GLY A 398 -29.93 -17.16 13.90
N LEU A 399 -29.54 -18.41 14.13
CA LEU A 399 -29.86 -19.16 15.33
C LEU A 399 -28.61 -19.93 15.77
N THR A 400 -28.16 -19.68 17.00
CA THR A 400 -27.08 -20.44 17.63
C THR A 400 -27.70 -21.33 18.71
N ALA A 401 -27.44 -22.63 18.66
CA ALA A 401 -27.84 -23.59 19.68
C ALA A 401 -26.59 -24.15 20.37
N ARG A 402 -26.57 -24.17 21.70
CA ARG A 402 -25.52 -24.76 22.54
C ARG A 402 -26.14 -25.76 23.50
N PHE A 403 -25.64 -26.98 23.48
CA PHE A 403 -26.10 -28.09 24.31
C PHE A 403 -25.14 -28.43 25.43
#